data_e18b8ada554104199c76d0c71bcd4937
#
_entry.id   e18b8ada554104199c76d0c71bcd4937
#
_cell.length_a   1.000
_cell.length_b   1.000
_cell.length_c   1.000
_cell.angle_alpha   90.00
_cell.angle_beta   90.00
_cell.angle_gamma   90.00
#
_symmetry.space_group_name_H-M   'P 1'
#
loop_
_entity.id
_entity.type
_entity.pdbx_description
1 polymer ?
#
loop_
_entity_poly.entity_id
_entity_poly.type
_entity_poly.pdbx_seq_one_letter_code
_entity_poly.pdbx_strand_id
1 'polypeptide(L)'
;MDLVVPAGAAMGPHRMRAKTNWNGQVPADACEETSFGETEDYTANIGTLGVNDFSISKGDLIITSENNKNFEVNFITAYEGTAYLAIYNMLGQQLKVKMLDKIGNSFKAKLDMGEAASGVYLVRVGGQYTKSFKTARIIVK
;
A
#
# COMPACT_ATOMS: atom_id res chain seq x y z
N MET A 1 14.19 5.31 -22.37
CA MET A 1 14.37 3.88 -22.65
C MET A 1 13.25 3.17 -21.92
N ASP A 2 12.42 2.42 -22.63
CA ASP A 2 11.31 1.71 -22.03
C ASP A 2 11.71 0.24 -21.84
N LEU A 3 11.50 -0.29 -20.64
CA LEU A 3 11.69 -1.69 -20.32
C LEU A 3 10.36 -2.42 -20.52
N VAL A 4 10.30 -3.26 -21.54
CA VAL A 4 9.10 -4.04 -21.84
C VAL A 4 9.20 -5.42 -21.19
N VAL A 5 8.27 -5.72 -20.28
CA VAL A 5 8.14 -7.04 -19.67
C VAL A 5 7.31 -7.93 -20.60
N PRO A 6 7.83 -9.12 -21.02
CA PRO A 6 7.09 -10.05 -21.88
C PRO A 6 5.78 -10.51 -21.21
N ALA A 7 4.71 -10.67 -21.97
CA ALA A 7 3.40 -11.09 -21.46
C ALA A 7 3.41 -12.48 -20.77
N GLY A 8 4.41 -13.32 -21.04
CA GLY A 8 4.58 -14.64 -20.42
C GLY A 8 5.61 -14.67 -19.28
N ALA A 9 6.09 -13.53 -18.80
CA ALA A 9 7.06 -13.49 -17.72
C ALA A 9 6.44 -14.07 -16.44
N ALA A 10 7.18 -14.96 -15.75
CA ALA A 10 6.74 -15.54 -14.50
C ALA A 10 6.63 -14.46 -13.41
N MET A 11 5.66 -14.60 -12.52
CA MET A 11 5.51 -13.71 -11.36
C MET A 11 6.63 -13.97 -10.36
N GLY A 12 7.05 -12.94 -9.66
CA GLY A 12 8.03 -13.01 -8.58
C GLY A 12 9.33 -12.24 -8.86
N PRO A 13 10.37 -12.51 -8.05
CA PRO A 13 11.66 -11.85 -8.18
C PRO A 13 12.47 -12.44 -9.35
N HIS A 14 12.96 -11.56 -10.21
CA HIS A 14 13.83 -11.89 -11.33
C HIS A 14 15.12 -11.08 -11.25
N ARG A 15 16.23 -11.70 -11.64
CA ARG A 15 17.48 -10.95 -11.82
C ARG A 15 17.41 -10.13 -13.10
N MET A 16 17.69 -8.85 -12.99
CA MET A 16 17.83 -7.92 -14.08
C MET A 16 19.25 -7.38 -14.08
N ARG A 17 19.92 -7.43 -15.22
CA ARG A 17 21.27 -6.88 -15.38
C ARG A 17 21.25 -5.66 -16.28
N ALA A 18 21.80 -4.58 -15.78
CA ALA A 18 22.08 -3.36 -16.54
C ALA A 18 23.56 -3.28 -16.86
N LYS A 19 23.89 -3.04 -18.14
CA LYS A 19 25.28 -2.89 -18.61
C LYS A 19 25.42 -1.59 -19.37
N THR A 20 26.55 -0.93 -19.17
CA THR A 20 26.97 0.22 -19.95
C THR A 20 28.28 -0.10 -20.66
N ASN A 21 28.56 0.57 -21.76
CA ASN A 21 29.85 0.52 -22.44
C ASN A 21 30.19 1.94 -22.93
N TRP A 22 31.35 2.44 -22.52
CA TRP A 22 31.76 3.83 -22.83
C TRP A 22 32.06 4.04 -24.32
N ASN A 23 32.69 3.08 -24.95
CA ASN A 23 33.15 3.25 -26.32
C ASN A 23 32.89 2.02 -27.16
N GLY A 24 31.61 1.79 -27.46
CA GLY A 24 31.19 0.66 -28.27
C GLY A 24 29.78 0.22 -27.97
N GLN A 25 29.35 -0.79 -28.70
CA GLN A 25 28.04 -1.38 -28.50
C GLN A 25 28.05 -2.24 -27.23
N VAL A 26 26.99 -2.16 -26.46
CA VAL A 26 26.79 -3.10 -25.33
C VAL A 26 26.58 -4.51 -25.91
N PRO A 27 27.33 -5.54 -25.44
CA PRO A 27 27.15 -6.90 -25.91
C PRO A 27 25.72 -7.40 -25.71
N ALA A 28 25.24 -8.20 -26.67
CA ALA A 28 23.92 -8.82 -26.58
C ALA A 28 23.88 -9.96 -25.53
N ASP A 29 25.03 -10.59 -25.25
CA ASP A 29 25.16 -11.56 -24.19
C ASP A 29 25.33 -10.86 -22.84
N ALA A 30 24.46 -11.19 -21.90
CA ALA A 30 24.49 -10.66 -20.55
C ALA A 30 25.78 -11.01 -19.75
N CYS A 31 26.46 -12.07 -20.12
CA CYS A 31 27.68 -12.59 -19.46
C CYS A 31 28.98 -12.11 -20.11
N GLU A 32 28.92 -11.54 -21.30
CA GLU A 32 30.11 -11.02 -21.99
C GLU A 32 30.64 -9.76 -21.28
N GLU A 33 31.95 -9.67 -21.09
CA GLU A 33 32.59 -8.53 -20.44
C GLU A 33 32.74 -7.33 -21.38
N THR A 34 32.66 -6.12 -20.83
CA THR A 34 32.94 -4.87 -21.51
C THR A 34 34.28 -4.30 -21.00
N SER A 35 35.15 -3.86 -21.92
CA SER A 35 36.48 -3.33 -21.55
C SER A 35 36.40 -2.00 -20.79
N PHE A 36 35.39 -1.20 -21.04
CA PHE A 36 35.15 0.10 -20.41
C PHE A 36 33.67 0.30 -20.16
N GLY A 37 33.15 -0.23 -19.06
CA GLY A 37 31.75 -0.12 -18.72
C GLY A 37 31.46 -0.62 -17.32
N GLU A 38 30.22 -0.48 -16.90
CA GLU A 38 29.73 -0.97 -15.63
C GLU A 38 28.66 -2.04 -15.85
N THR A 39 28.61 -2.98 -14.94
CA THR A 39 27.59 -4.02 -14.92
C THR A 39 26.98 -4.04 -13.51
N GLU A 40 25.68 -3.85 -13.43
CA GLU A 40 24.95 -3.87 -12.18
C GLU A 40 23.78 -4.88 -12.23
N ASP A 41 23.62 -5.64 -11.16
CA ASP A 41 22.55 -6.60 -11.00
C ASP A 41 21.49 -6.07 -10.03
N TYR A 42 20.25 -6.09 -10.49
CA TYR A 42 19.07 -5.68 -9.72
C TYR A 42 18.11 -6.84 -9.55
N THR A 43 17.28 -6.77 -8.52
CA THR A 43 16.10 -7.64 -8.42
C THR A 43 14.89 -6.88 -8.94
N ALA A 44 14.35 -7.32 -10.08
CA ALA A 44 13.07 -6.85 -10.60
C ALA A 44 11.96 -7.78 -10.11
N ASN A 45 10.96 -7.23 -9.41
CA ASN A 45 9.79 -7.99 -9.00
C ASN A 45 8.70 -7.84 -10.06
N ILE A 46 8.41 -8.93 -10.77
CA ILE A 46 7.31 -9.01 -11.73
C ILE A 46 6.04 -9.38 -10.98
N GLY A 47 5.07 -8.49 -11.01
CA GLY A 47 3.77 -8.67 -10.37
C GLY A 47 2.67 -8.07 -11.22
N THR A 48 1.43 -8.49 -11.01
CA THR A 48 0.29 -7.72 -11.50
C THR A 48 0.30 -6.37 -10.78
N LEU A 49 0.23 -5.27 -11.52
CA LEU A 49 -0.14 -3.97 -10.95
C LEU A 49 -1.46 -4.18 -10.21
N GLY A 50 -1.37 -4.21 -8.87
CA GLY A 50 -2.52 -4.56 -8.06
C GLY A 50 -3.61 -3.52 -8.23
N VAL A 51 -4.68 -3.89 -8.93
CA VAL A 51 -5.98 -3.18 -8.92
C VAL A 51 -6.40 -2.86 -7.47
N ASN A 52 -5.91 -3.63 -6.52
CA ASN A 52 -6.14 -3.50 -5.09
C ASN A 52 -5.65 -2.17 -4.48
N ASP A 53 -4.44 -1.72 -4.85
CA ASP A 53 -3.91 -0.44 -4.33
C ASP A 53 -4.71 0.75 -4.85
N PHE A 54 -5.10 0.70 -6.13
CA PHE A 54 -5.93 1.71 -6.74
C PHE A 54 -7.34 1.74 -6.12
N SER A 55 -7.93 0.58 -5.85
CA SER A 55 -9.26 0.48 -5.21
C SER A 55 -9.29 1.12 -3.83
N ILE A 56 -8.22 0.95 -3.02
CA ILE A 56 -8.11 1.61 -1.71
C ILE A 56 -8.00 3.12 -1.88
N SER A 57 -7.16 3.60 -2.79
CA SER A 57 -6.97 5.05 -2.99
C SER A 57 -8.22 5.75 -3.52
N LYS A 58 -9.07 5.04 -4.25
CA LYS A 58 -10.37 5.53 -4.79
C LYS A 58 -11.55 5.30 -3.85
N GLY A 59 -11.38 4.48 -2.81
CA GLY A 59 -12.46 4.20 -1.85
C GLY A 59 -12.88 5.43 -1.04
N ASP A 60 -14.08 5.42 -0.52
CA ASP A 60 -14.64 6.46 0.33
C ASP A 60 -14.60 6.02 1.79
N LEU A 61 -13.89 6.78 2.63
CA LEU A 61 -13.82 6.56 4.07
C LEU A 61 -14.77 7.52 4.77
N ILE A 62 -15.84 6.97 5.34
CA ILE A 62 -16.86 7.69 6.08
C ILE A 62 -16.76 7.28 7.55
N ILE A 63 -16.62 8.26 8.44
CA ILE A 63 -16.62 8.04 9.89
C ILE A 63 -17.75 8.86 10.51
N THR A 64 -18.69 8.15 11.11
CA THR A 64 -19.83 8.77 11.80
C THR A 64 -19.63 8.66 13.30
N SER A 65 -19.81 9.75 14.02
CA SER A 65 -19.80 9.76 15.49
C SER A 65 -21.17 9.35 16.01
N GLU A 66 -21.22 8.26 16.79
CA GLU A 66 -22.42 7.87 17.53
C GLU A 66 -22.55 8.72 18.82
N ASN A 67 -21.41 9.03 19.43
CA ASN A 67 -21.28 9.92 20.59
C ASN A 67 -19.83 10.43 20.66
N ASN A 68 -19.47 11.14 21.72
CA ASN A 68 -18.15 11.75 21.86
C ASN A 68 -16.97 10.78 21.84
N LYS A 69 -17.21 9.48 22.06
CA LYS A 69 -16.18 8.44 22.17
C LYS A 69 -16.39 7.22 21.28
N ASN A 70 -17.58 7.06 20.71
CA ASN A 70 -17.89 5.94 19.82
C ASN A 70 -18.11 6.40 18.40
N PHE A 71 -17.48 5.70 17.46
CA PHE A 71 -17.53 6.01 16.03
C PHE A 71 -17.85 4.75 15.23
N GLU A 72 -18.61 4.92 14.17
CA GLU A 72 -18.77 3.90 13.14
C GLU A 72 -17.89 4.27 11.94
N VAL A 73 -17.04 3.33 11.53
CA VAL A 73 -16.19 3.46 10.36
C VAL A 73 -16.78 2.65 9.22
N ASN A 74 -17.02 3.28 8.09
CA ASN A 74 -17.47 2.65 6.86
C ASN A 74 -16.51 3.03 5.72
N PHE A 75 -15.87 2.03 5.14
CA PHE A 75 -14.95 2.22 4.00
C PHE A 75 -15.51 1.51 2.78
N ILE A 76 -16.00 2.29 1.81
CA ILE A 76 -16.62 1.82 0.57
C ILE A 76 -15.54 1.71 -0.50
N THR A 77 -15.31 0.50 -1.01
CA THR A 77 -14.24 0.26 -1.98
C THR A 77 -14.47 -1.04 -2.75
N ALA A 78 -13.97 -1.11 -3.98
CA ALA A 78 -13.88 -2.34 -4.76
C ALA A 78 -12.70 -3.26 -4.33
N TYR A 79 -11.99 -2.94 -3.25
CA TYR A 79 -10.91 -3.77 -2.72
C TYR A 79 -11.45 -5.10 -2.19
N GLU A 80 -10.85 -6.21 -2.64
CA GLU A 80 -11.31 -7.58 -2.29
C GLU A 80 -10.47 -8.25 -1.19
N GLY A 81 -9.34 -7.66 -0.80
CA GLY A 81 -8.46 -8.21 0.23
C GLY A 81 -8.89 -7.88 1.65
N THR A 82 -8.07 -8.27 2.63
CA THR A 82 -8.27 -7.93 4.04
C THR A 82 -7.89 -6.48 4.31
N ALA A 83 -8.79 -5.70 4.88
CA ALA A 83 -8.55 -4.32 5.28
C ALA A 83 -8.37 -4.19 6.79
N TYR A 84 -7.51 -3.27 7.19
CA TYR A 84 -7.22 -2.93 8.58
C TYR A 84 -7.43 -1.45 8.84
N LEU A 85 -7.91 -1.17 10.03
CA LEU A 85 -8.00 0.15 10.60
C LEU A 85 -6.92 0.31 11.65
N ALA A 86 -6.15 1.38 11.57
CA ALA A 86 -5.18 1.78 12.60
C ALA A 86 -5.49 3.18 13.10
N ILE A 87 -5.31 3.40 14.40
CA ILE A 87 -5.54 4.67 15.07
C ILE A 87 -4.22 5.20 15.59
N TYR A 88 -3.96 6.45 15.31
CA TYR A 88 -2.76 7.16 15.72
C TYR A 88 -3.10 8.42 16.51
N ASN A 89 -2.29 8.74 17.51
CA ASN A 89 -2.31 10.06 18.13
C ASN A 89 -1.58 11.09 17.24
N MET A 90 -1.61 12.36 17.65
CA MET A 90 -0.94 13.44 16.90
C MET A 90 0.58 13.36 16.91
N LEU A 91 1.19 12.51 17.77
CA LEU A 91 2.62 12.23 17.79
C LEU A 91 3.00 11.08 16.82
N GLY A 92 2.02 10.50 16.11
CA GLY A 92 2.23 9.39 15.20
C GLY A 92 2.33 8.03 15.86
N GLN A 93 2.09 7.92 17.16
CA GLN A 93 2.07 6.65 17.88
C GLN A 93 0.79 5.89 17.55
N GLN A 94 0.94 4.63 17.16
CA GLN A 94 -0.18 3.74 16.90
C GLN A 94 -0.78 3.23 18.21
N LEU A 95 -2.04 3.53 18.43
CA LEU A 95 -2.75 3.18 19.66
C LEU A 95 -3.53 1.88 19.52
N LYS A 96 -4.14 1.65 18.37
CA LYS A 96 -5.02 0.51 18.13
C LYS A 96 -4.97 0.07 16.67
N VAL A 97 -5.06 -1.24 16.44
CA VAL A 97 -5.28 -1.83 15.11
C VAL A 97 -6.46 -2.76 15.18
N LYS A 98 -7.33 -2.73 14.19
CA LYS A 98 -8.47 -3.61 14.07
C LYS A 98 -8.66 -4.05 12.63
N MET A 99 -8.95 -5.32 12.42
CA MET A 99 -9.41 -5.83 11.14
C MET A 99 -10.83 -5.34 10.88
N LEU A 100 -11.11 -4.96 9.64
CA LEU A 100 -12.43 -4.51 9.22
C LEU A 100 -13.23 -5.70 8.65
N ASP A 101 -14.47 -5.81 9.05
CA ASP A 101 -15.40 -6.80 8.52
C ASP A 101 -15.91 -6.34 7.14
N LYS A 102 -15.82 -7.23 6.15
CA LYS A 102 -16.32 -6.95 4.79
C LYS A 102 -17.82 -7.28 4.70
N ILE A 103 -18.61 -6.32 4.27
CA ILE A 103 -20.06 -6.44 4.03
C ILE A 103 -20.37 -5.88 2.64
N GLY A 104 -20.56 -6.76 1.66
CA GLY A 104 -20.72 -6.35 0.26
C GLY A 104 -19.50 -5.57 -0.25
N ASN A 105 -19.71 -4.38 -0.78
CA ASN A 105 -18.66 -3.49 -1.29
C ASN A 105 -18.12 -2.53 -0.22
N SER A 106 -18.33 -2.82 1.06
CA SER A 106 -17.84 -1.96 2.14
C SER A 106 -17.17 -2.77 3.25
N PHE A 107 -16.27 -2.11 3.96
CA PHE A 107 -15.66 -2.58 5.18
C PHE A 107 -16.18 -1.75 6.35
N LYS A 108 -16.64 -2.40 7.42
CA LYS A 108 -17.23 -1.75 8.58
C LYS A 108 -16.51 -2.10 9.86
N ALA A 109 -16.46 -1.15 10.78
CA ALA A 109 -16.05 -1.40 12.16
C ALA A 109 -16.66 -0.36 13.10
N LYS A 110 -16.99 -0.81 14.32
CA LYS A 110 -17.22 0.09 15.45
C LYS A 110 -15.91 0.36 16.16
N LEU A 111 -15.69 1.63 16.45
CA LEU A 111 -14.51 2.13 17.11
C LEU A 111 -14.90 2.74 18.44
N ASP A 112 -14.46 2.09 19.52
CA ASP A 112 -14.60 2.56 20.89
C ASP A 112 -13.29 3.25 21.32
N MET A 113 -13.40 4.52 21.68
CA MET A 113 -12.35 5.40 22.19
C MET A 113 -12.58 5.79 23.67
N GLY A 114 -13.34 4.98 24.40
CA GLY A 114 -13.74 5.26 25.79
C GLY A 114 -12.58 5.55 26.73
N GLU A 115 -11.45 4.83 26.54
CA GLU A 115 -10.24 4.99 27.35
C GLU A 115 -9.27 6.08 26.80
N ALA A 116 -9.55 6.62 25.61
CA ALA A 116 -8.70 7.64 25.03
C ALA A 116 -8.94 9.01 25.68
N ALA A 117 -7.88 9.76 25.86
CA ALA A 117 -7.97 11.15 26.30
C ALA A 117 -8.70 12.00 25.24
N SER A 118 -9.34 13.07 25.68
CA SER A 118 -9.92 14.04 24.75
C SER A 118 -8.82 14.63 23.85
N GLY A 119 -9.09 14.67 22.56
CA GLY A 119 -8.09 15.12 21.58
C GLY A 119 -8.39 14.73 20.15
N VAL A 120 -7.42 14.99 19.28
CA VAL A 120 -7.47 14.67 17.85
C VAL A 120 -6.72 13.38 17.59
N TYR A 121 -7.33 12.50 16.81
CA TYR A 121 -6.76 11.22 16.40
C TYR A 121 -6.89 11.03 14.89
N LEU A 122 -5.94 10.31 14.31
CA LEU A 122 -5.97 9.91 12.90
C LEU A 122 -6.41 8.47 12.80
N VAL A 123 -7.44 8.23 12.01
CA VAL A 123 -7.91 6.89 11.62
C VAL A 123 -7.41 6.61 10.23
N ARG A 124 -6.63 5.56 10.08
CA ARG A 124 -6.05 5.12 8.82
C ARG A 124 -6.61 3.76 8.44
N VAL A 125 -7.13 3.64 7.21
CA VAL A 125 -7.64 2.39 6.66
C VAL A 125 -6.84 2.01 5.43
N GLY A 126 -6.41 0.75 5.35
CA GLY A 126 -5.62 0.22 4.23
C GLY A 126 -5.67 -1.30 4.17
N GLY A 127 -5.18 -1.89 3.08
CA GLY A 127 -5.04 -3.33 2.93
C GLY A 127 -3.81 -3.87 3.65
N GLN A 128 -3.80 -5.18 3.93
CA GLN A 128 -2.74 -5.82 4.69
C GLN A 128 -1.35 -5.71 4.03
N TYR A 129 -1.29 -5.79 2.71
CA TYR A 129 -0.03 -5.78 1.96
C TYR A 129 0.03 -4.65 0.95
N THR A 130 -0.83 -3.64 1.08
CA THR A 130 -0.89 -2.51 0.17
C THR A 130 -0.13 -1.32 0.75
N LYS A 131 0.46 -0.51 -0.12
CA LYS A 131 1.05 0.78 0.26
C LYS A 131 0.00 1.90 0.26
N SER A 132 -1.19 1.64 -0.28
CA SER A 132 -2.29 2.58 -0.34
C SER A 132 -3.14 2.55 0.91
N PHE A 133 -3.55 3.72 1.37
CA PHE A 133 -4.43 3.89 2.54
C PHE A 133 -5.25 5.17 2.43
N LYS A 134 -6.35 5.20 3.18
CA LYS A 134 -7.14 6.41 3.44
C LYS A 134 -6.96 6.83 4.88
N THR A 135 -6.95 8.13 5.10
CA THR A 135 -6.83 8.70 6.45
C THR A 135 -7.94 9.71 6.68
N ALA A 136 -8.57 9.63 7.83
CA ALA A 136 -9.52 10.61 8.32
C ALA A 136 -9.16 11.04 9.75
N ARG A 137 -9.60 12.22 10.14
CA ARG A 137 -9.41 12.77 11.47
C ARG A 137 -10.70 12.61 12.27
N ILE A 138 -10.57 12.17 13.53
CA ILE A 138 -11.66 12.16 14.51
C ILE A 138 -11.30 13.04 15.71
N ILE A 139 -12.32 13.53 16.41
CA ILE A 139 -12.18 14.30 17.64
C ILE A 139 -12.91 13.54 18.74
N VAL A 140 -12.17 13.15 19.77
CA VAL A 140 -12.68 12.56 21.01
C VAL A 140 -12.87 13.68 22.02
N LYS A 141 -14.05 13.75 22.63
CA LYS A 141 -14.40 14.79 23.62
C LYS A 141 -14.60 14.19 25.01
#